data_32c5385e7b4616f280d1efedef1f5672
#
_entry.id   32c5385e7b4616f280d1efedef1f5672
#
_cell.length_a   1.000
_cell.length_b   1.000
_cell.length_c   1.000
_cell.angle_alpha   90.00
_cell.angle_beta   90.00
_cell.angle_gamma   90.00
#
_symmetry.space_group_name_H-M   'P 1'
#
loop_
_entity.id
_entity.type
_entity.pdbx_description
1 polymer ?
#
loop_
_entity_poly.entity_id
_entity_poly.type
_entity_poly.pdbx_seq_one_letter_code
_entity_poly.pdbx_strand_id
1 'polypeptide(L)'
;MPAAPHPTGAMQGDCDVFLHVQTKRAGKVKGEARGRGHDDDIVVHGWRWGLSVSTAVGTARATSQRSYTALTVDKQVDSATTALMSALATNDEVKEAKLTMRRAGGDQEDFFLITLKDARISALQHEAGADGDTRETVSIAFTQVEVEYRLQQKTGGRGASTTFTDSLPSRE
;
A
#
# COMPACT_ATOMS: atom_id res chain seq x y z
N MET A 1 7.27 -45.72 -13.70
CA MET A 1 7.71 -44.37 -14.14
C MET A 1 7.50 -43.44 -13.00
N PRO A 2 8.54 -42.89 -12.39
CA PRO A 2 8.33 -41.89 -11.38
C PRO A 2 7.84 -40.60 -12.05
N ALA A 3 6.77 -40.01 -11.52
CA ALA A 3 6.25 -38.73 -11.96
C ALA A 3 7.30 -37.63 -11.68
N ALA A 4 7.58 -36.84 -12.69
CA ALA A 4 8.45 -35.67 -12.54
C ALA A 4 7.84 -34.71 -11.53
N PRO A 5 8.65 -34.08 -10.63
CA PRO A 5 8.14 -33.07 -9.75
C PRO A 5 7.70 -31.88 -10.59
N HIS A 6 6.44 -31.48 -10.42
CA HIS A 6 5.96 -30.20 -10.93
C HIS A 6 6.77 -29.08 -10.25
N PRO A 7 7.38 -28.18 -11.00
CA PRO A 7 7.97 -27.01 -10.37
C PRO A 7 6.83 -26.16 -9.79
N THR A 8 6.68 -26.17 -8.49
CA THR A 8 5.99 -25.13 -7.76
C THR A 8 6.85 -23.86 -7.89
N GLY A 9 6.83 -23.26 -9.06
CA GLY A 9 7.31 -21.92 -9.24
C GLY A 9 6.35 -21.01 -8.49
N ALA A 10 6.72 -20.58 -7.29
CA ALA A 10 6.15 -19.37 -6.74
C ALA A 10 6.32 -18.32 -7.83
N MET A 11 5.22 -17.81 -8.37
CA MET A 11 5.26 -16.62 -9.21
C MET A 11 5.80 -15.49 -8.31
N GLN A 12 7.11 -15.31 -8.30
CA GLN A 12 7.72 -14.09 -7.85
C GLN A 12 7.15 -13.02 -8.76
N GLY A 13 6.29 -12.18 -8.20
CA GLY A 13 5.75 -11.07 -8.95
C GLY A 13 6.88 -10.22 -9.51
N ASP A 14 6.68 -9.65 -10.68
CA ASP A 14 7.69 -8.81 -11.36
C ASP A 14 7.97 -7.50 -10.62
N CYS A 15 7.42 -7.31 -9.42
CA CYS A 15 7.64 -6.12 -8.59
C CYS A 15 7.52 -6.45 -7.09
N ASP A 16 8.25 -5.68 -6.30
CA ASP A 16 8.13 -5.64 -4.85
C ASP A 16 7.24 -4.49 -4.41
N VAL A 17 6.47 -4.67 -3.34
CA VAL A 17 5.62 -3.64 -2.76
C VAL A 17 5.98 -3.43 -1.30
N PHE A 18 6.17 -2.17 -0.92
CA PHE A 18 6.53 -1.77 0.43
C PHE A 18 5.54 -0.74 0.97
N LEU A 19 5.32 -0.77 2.27
CA LEU A 19 4.54 0.23 2.98
C LEU A 19 5.37 0.84 4.09
N HIS A 20 5.53 2.16 4.06
CA HIS A 20 6.10 2.97 5.13
C HIS A 20 4.97 3.62 5.92
N VAL A 21 4.96 3.48 7.24
CA VAL A 21 3.97 4.11 8.12
C VAL A 21 4.68 4.90 9.21
N GLN A 22 4.36 6.18 9.32
CA GLN A 22 4.84 7.07 10.36
C GLN A 22 3.66 7.59 11.18
N THR A 23 3.58 7.23 12.45
CA THR A 23 2.56 7.74 13.36
C THR A 23 3.04 8.97 14.12
N LYS A 24 2.11 9.80 14.62
CA LYS A 24 2.47 11.01 15.37
C LYS A 24 3.07 10.71 16.73
N ARG A 25 2.55 9.72 17.46
CA ARG A 25 2.99 9.41 18.82
C ARG A 25 4.11 8.38 18.86
N ALA A 26 3.89 7.25 18.18
CA ALA A 26 4.84 6.14 18.23
C ALA A 26 5.98 6.24 17.21
N GLY A 27 5.88 7.12 16.23
CA GLY A 27 6.87 7.29 15.19
C GLY A 27 6.77 6.24 14.09
N LYS A 28 7.90 5.81 13.54
CA LYS A 28 7.94 4.83 12.46
C LYS A 28 7.49 3.45 12.95
N VAL A 29 6.56 2.84 12.22
CA VAL A 29 6.18 1.45 12.38
C VAL A 29 7.23 0.59 11.67
N LYS A 30 7.98 -0.21 12.40
CA LYS A 30 9.05 -1.03 11.85
C LYS A 30 8.54 -2.38 11.37
N GLY A 31 8.69 -2.62 10.08
CA GLY A 31 8.46 -3.90 9.42
C GLY A 31 9.75 -4.69 9.22
N GLU A 32 9.69 -5.66 8.33
CA GLU A 32 10.77 -6.62 8.10
C GLU A 32 11.39 -6.55 6.71
N ALA A 33 11.04 -5.52 5.92
CA ALA A 33 11.64 -5.34 4.61
C ALA A 33 13.14 -5.08 4.72
N ARG A 34 13.88 -5.62 3.78
CA ARG A 34 15.30 -5.33 3.55
C ARG A 34 15.46 -4.92 2.10
N GLY A 35 16.20 -3.87 1.88
CA GLY A 35 16.47 -3.40 0.54
C GLY A 35 16.75 -1.91 0.51
N ARG A 36 17.42 -1.48 -0.52
CA ARG A 36 17.87 -0.10 -0.71
C ARG A 36 16.70 0.88 -0.64
N GLY A 37 16.69 1.73 0.37
CA GLY A 37 15.66 2.75 0.59
C GLY A 37 14.38 2.25 1.26
N HIS A 38 14.28 0.94 1.57
CA HIS A 38 13.09 0.33 2.16
C HIS A 38 13.38 -0.50 3.41
N ASP A 39 14.54 -0.32 4.02
CA ASP A 39 14.87 -1.03 5.25
C ASP A 39 13.88 -0.69 6.35
N ASP A 40 13.38 -1.73 7.04
CA ASP A 40 12.38 -1.65 8.08
C ASP A 40 10.99 -1.15 7.61
N ASP A 41 10.75 -1.09 6.32
CA ASP A 41 9.40 -0.94 5.79
C ASP A 41 8.61 -2.25 5.89
N ILE A 42 7.32 -2.19 5.68
CA ILE A 42 6.43 -3.35 5.71
C ILE A 42 6.39 -3.98 4.33
N VAL A 43 6.63 -5.30 4.26
CA VAL A 43 6.46 -6.05 3.01
C VAL A 43 4.97 -6.26 2.76
N VAL A 44 4.50 -5.91 1.58
CA VAL A 44 3.10 -6.00 1.15
C VAL A 44 2.96 -7.02 0.03
N HIS A 45 1.99 -7.92 0.14
CA HIS A 45 1.73 -8.95 -0.87
C HIS A 45 0.68 -8.56 -1.89
N GLY A 46 -0.20 -7.64 -1.52
CA GLY A 46 -1.22 -7.10 -2.40
C GLY A 46 -1.84 -5.84 -1.82
N TRP A 47 -2.48 -5.05 -2.64
CA TRP A 47 -3.13 -3.83 -2.21
C TRP A 47 -4.25 -3.44 -3.16
N ARG A 48 -5.16 -2.61 -2.68
CA ARG A 48 -6.28 -2.08 -3.46
C ARG A 48 -6.76 -0.75 -2.89
N TRP A 49 -7.19 0.12 -3.76
CA TRP A 49 -7.93 1.34 -3.45
C TRP A 49 -8.68 1.81 -4.68
N GLY A 50 -9.56 2.78 -4.52
CA GLY A 50 -10.30 3.29 -5.66
C GLY A 50 -10.79 4.72 -5.44
N LEU A 51 -11.03 5.39 -6.56
CA LEU A 51 -11.58 6.72 -6.65
C LEU A 51 -12.79 6.65 -7.59
N SER A 52 -13.91 7.17 -7.14
CA SER A 52 -15.14 7.15 -7.92
C SER A 52 -15.98 8.41 -7.70
N VAL A 53 -16.88 8.64 -8.63
CA VAL A 53 -17.93 9.65 -8.53
C VAL A 53 -19.23 9.02 -9.01
N SER A 54 -20.35 9.30 -8.32
CA SER A 54 -21.66 8.84 -8.77
C SER A 54 -22.16 9.73 -9.92
N THR A 55 -22.61 9.08 -11.00
CA THR A 55 -23.24 9.73 -12.13
C THR A 55 -24.59 9.07 -12.42
N ALA A 56 -25.59 9.86 -12.80
CA ALA A 56 -26.88 9.29 -13.21
C ALA A 56 -26.75 8.64 -14.58
N VAL A 57 -27.33 7.44 -14.73
CA VAL A 57 -27.39 6.76 -16.03
C VAL A 57 -28.17 7.60 -17.03
N GLY A 58 -27.64 7.79 -18.22
CA GLY A 58 -28.21 8.61 -19.26
C GLY A 58 -27.81 10.09 -19.20
N THR A 59 -27.00 10.50 -18.25
CA THR A 59 -26.42 11.83 -18.15
C THR A 59 -24.91 11.74 -17.94
N ALA A 60 -24.16 12.75 -18.32
CA ALA A 60 -22.73 12.85 -18.04
C ALA A 60 -22.44 13.70 -16.79
N ARG A 61 -23.48 14.09 -16.04
CA ARG A 61 -23.31 14.92 -14.84
C ARG A 61 -23.03 14.07 -13.62
N ALA A 62 -22.00 14.44 -12.87
CA ALA A 62 -21.75 13.90 -11.54
C ALA A 62 -22.91 14.28 -10.60
N THR A 63 -23.49 13.29 -9.91
CA THR A 63 -24.57 13.47 -8.94
C THR A 63 -24.09 13.61 -7.51
N SER A 64 -22.82 13.30 -7.25
CA SER A 64 -22.18 13.43 -5.95
C SER A 64 -20.70 13.83 -6.11
N GLN A 65 -20.12 14.24 -4.98
CA GLN A 65 -18.69 14.48 -4.94
C GLN A 65 -17.90 13.18 -5.11
N ARG A 66 -16.63 13.30 -5.50
CA ARG A 66 -15.71 12.18 -5.57
C ARG A 66 -15.58 11.51 -4.20
N SER A 67 -15.44 10.21 -4.20
CA SER A 67 -15.20 9.41 -3.01
C SER A 67 -14.05 8.44 -3.23
N TYR A 68 -13.32 8.20 -2.16
CA TYR A 68 -12.23 7.23 -2.11
C TYR A 68 -12.61 6.04 -1.23
N THR A 69 -12.15 4.85 -1.62
CA THR A 69 -12.05 3.75 -0.67
C THR A 69 -10.75 3.89 0.12
N ALA A 70 -10.72 3.36 1.34
CA ALA A 70 -9.48 3.28 2.10
C ALA A 70 -8.43 2.50 1.31
N LEU A 71 -7.14 2.87 1.48
CA LEU A 71 -6.06 2.04 0.99
C LEU A 71 -6.00 0.77 1.83
N THR A 72 -6.20 -0.38 1.22
CA THR A 72 -6.16 -1.68 1.89
C THR A 72 -4.99 -2.49 1.38
N VAL A 73 -4.17 -2.97 2.31
CA VAL A 73 -2.99 -3.80 2.01
C VAL A 73 -3.13 -5.17 2.63
N ASP A 74 -2.65 -6.18 1.90
CA ASP A 74 -2.53 -7.55 2.39
C ASP A 74 -1.06 -7.85 2.67
N LYS A 75 -0.79 -8.35 3.87
CA LYS A 75 0.55 -8.68 4.35
C LYS A 75 0.52 -9.94 5.21
N GLN A 76 1.65 -10.46 5.56
CA GLN A 76 1.75 -11.48 6.60
C GLN A 76 1.88 -10.84 7.97
N VAL A 77 1.55 -11.59 9.01
CA VAL A 77 1.87 -11.20 10.39
C VAL A 77 3.39 -11.06 10.52
N ASP A 78 3.82 -9.90 10.98
CA ASP A 78 5.23 -9.53 11.09
C ASP A 78 5.51 -8.63 12.31
N SER A 79 6.68 -8.07 12.41
CA SER A 79 7.05 -7.18 13.52
C SER A 79 6.25 -5.88 13.57
N ALA A 80 5.62 -5.48 12.48
CA ALA A 80 4.77 -4.28 12.44
C ALA A 80 3.35 -4.52 12.99
N THR A 81 2.91 -5.76 13.09
CA THR A 81 1.53 -6.13 13.43
C THR A 81 1.04 -5.49 14.72
N THR A 82 1.80 -5.61 15.81
CA THR A 82 1.39 -5.08 17.12
C THR A 82 1.41 -3.55 17.16
N ALA A 83 2.34 -2.92 16.45
CA ALA A 83 2.39 -1.47 16.35
C ALA A 83 1.19 -0.91 15.56
N LEU A 84 0.77 -1.57 14.50
CA LEU A 84 -0.43 -1.20 13.73
C LEU A 84 -1.71 -1.40 14.56
N MET A 85 -1.80 -2.49 15.32
CA MET A 85 -2.91 -2.72 16.24
C MET A 85 -2.99 -1.62 17.31
N SER A 86 -1.85 -1.24 17.88
CA SER A 86 -1.77 -0.16 18.87
C SER A 86 -2.17 1.18 18.28
N ALA A 87 -1.72 1.51 17.08
CA ALA A 87 -2.09 2.74 16.39
C ALA A 87 -3.60 2.83 16.16
N LEU A 88 -4.23 1.72 15.77
CA LEU A 88 -5.68 1.66 15.61
C LEU A 88 -6.39 1.81 16.96
N ALA A 89 -6.01 1.02 17.96
CA ALA A 89 -6.70 0.97 19.25
C ALA A 89 -6.59 2.28 20.04
N THR A 90 -5.47 2.98 19.94
CA THR A 90 -5.23 4.26 20.62
C THR A 90 -5.59 5.47 19.76
N ASN A 91 -6.10 5.24 18.55
CA ASN A 91 -6.42 6.31 17.60
C ASN A 91 -5.22 7.23 17.32
N ASP A 92 -4.02 6.66 17.24
CA ASP A 92 -2.82 7.38 16.88
C ASP A 92 -2.88 7.79 15.40
N GLU A 93 -2.72 9.08 15.14
CA GLU A 93 -2.79 9.59 13.78
C GLU A 93 -1.57 9.14 12.97
N VAL A 94 -1.81 8.69 11.76
CA VAL A 94 -0.76 8.40 10.78
C VAL A 94 -0.39 9.69 10.07
N LYS A 95 0.77 10.21 10.40
CA LYS A 95 1.32 11.43 9.79
C LYS A 95 1.57 11.22 8.31
N GLU A 96 2.14 10.08 7.95
CA GLU A 96 2.41 9.68 6.57
C GLU A 96 2.35 8.17 6.44
N ALA A 97 1.68 7.70 5.40
CA ALA A 97 1.76 6.33 4.92
C ALA A 97 2.15 6.35 3.44
N LYS A 98 3.17 5.62 3.06
CA LYS A 98 3.66 5.58 1.67
C LYS A 98 3.72 4.13 1.19
N LEU A 99 2.91 3.84 0.17
CA LEU A 99 2.98 2.59 -0.58
C LEU A 99 3.91 2.80 -1.78
N THR A 100 4.87 1.90 -1.93
CA THR A 100 5.84 1.97 -3.02
C THR A 100 5.86 0.65 -3.78
N MET A 101 5.71 0.71 -5.10
CA MET A 101 5.98 -0.41 -5.99
C MET A 101 7.35 -0.23 -6.63
N ARG A 102 8.19 -1.25 -6.53
CA ARG A 102 9.53 -1.29 -7.07
C ARG A 102 9.66 -2.42 -8.08
N ARG A 103 10.28 -2.15 -9.22
CA ARG A 103 10.55 -3.18 -10.22
C ARG A 103 11.56 -4.19 -9.66
N ALA A 104 11.25 -5.47 -9.82
CA ALA A 104 12.18 -6.55 -9.51
C ALA A 104 13.22 -6.66 -10.63
N GLY A 105 14.47 -6.88 -10.27
CA GLY A 105 15.58 -6.99 -11.20
C GLY A 105 16.11 -5.64 -11.69
N GLY A 106 17.27 -5.63 -12.33
CA GLY A 106 17.90 -4.43 -12.84
C GLY A 106 18.23 -3.40 -11.75
N ASP A 107 17.97 -2.13 -12.02
CA ASP A 107 18.29 -1.02 -11.11
C ASP A 107 17.34 -0.90 -9.90
N GLN A 108 16.36 -1.78 -9.75
CA GLN A 108 15.42 -1.81 -8.64
C GLN A 108 14.82 -0.43 -8.30
N GLU A 109 14.25 0.23 -9.30
CA GLU A 109 13.68 1.57 -9.13
C GLU A 109 12.22 1.54 -8.70
N ASP A 110 11.87 2.46 -7.78
CA ASP A 110 10.49 2.76 -7.43
C ASP A 110 9.79 3.41 -8.63
N PHE A 111 8.66 2.89 -9.03
CA PHE A 111 7.95 3.39 -10.23
C PHE A 111 6.54 3.88 -9.96
N PHE A 112 5.91 3.42 -8.87
CA PHE A 112 4.56 3.85 -8.48
C PHE A 112 4.52 4.06 -6.98
N LEU A 113 4.12 5.27 -6.56
CA LEU A 113 4.09 5.68 -5.18
C LEU A 113 2.74 6.29 -4.84
N ILE A 114 2.13 5.84 -3.73
CA ILE A 114 0.94 6.46 -3.15
C ILE A 114 1.33 6.97 -1.77
N THR A 115 1.29 8.27 -1.56
CA THR A 115 1.56 8.90 -0.28
C THR A 115 0.27 9.44 0.31
N LEU A 116 -0.06 8.97 1.51
CA LEU A 116 -1.23 9.39 2.27
C LEU A 116 -0.77 10.23 3.45
N LYS A 117 -1.46 11.34 3.72
CA LYS A 117 -1.19 12.21 4.86
C LYS A 117 -2.45 12.45 5.67
N ASP A 118 -2.26 12.81 6.93
CA ASP A 118 -3.36 13.00 7.89
C ASP A 118 -4.33 11.82 7.82
N ALA A 119 -3.77 10.66 8.06
CA ALA A 119 -4.40 9.36 7.88
C ALA A 119 -4.62 8.66 9.22
N ARG A 120 -5.32 7.53 9.19
CA ARG A 120 -5.55 6.66 10.34
C ARG A 120 -5.65 5.22 9.89
N ILE A 121 -5.19 4.31 10.74
CA ILE A 121 -5.49 2.90 10.57
C ILE A 121 -6.98 2.73 10.90
N SER A 122 -7.79 2.35 9.92
CA SER A 122 -9.25 2.28 10.06
C SER A 122 -9.78 0.88 10.30
N ALA A 123 -9.05 -0.14 9.86
CA ALA A 123 -9.41 -1.54 10.07
C ALA A 123 -8.17 -2.42 10.01
N LEU A 124 -8.22 -3.53 10.74
CA LEU A 124 -7.18 -4.54 10.75
C LEU A 124 -7.83 -5.90 10.99
N GLN A 125 -7.56 -6.86 10.12
CA GLN A 125 -8.11 -8.23 10.22
C GLN A 125 -7.00 -9.25 10.06
N HIS A 126 -7.14 -10.36 10.77
CA HIS A 126 -6.25 -11.50 10.69
C HIS A 126 -7.02 -12.74 10.23
N GLU A 127 -6.38 -13.53 9.39
CA GLU A 127 -6.79 -14.87 9.02
C GLU A 127 -5.61 -15.82 9.06
N ALA A 128 -5.88 -17.07 9.41
CA ALA A 128 -4.90 -18.14 9.31
C ALA A 128 -5.54 -19.35 8.66
N GLY A 129 -4.88 -19.92 7.65
CA GLY A 129 -5.28 -21.17 7.05
C GLY A 129 -4.86 -22.39 7.88
N ALA A 130 -5.39 -23.57 7.53
CA ALA A 130 -5.04 -24.82 8.19
C ALA A 130 -3.57 -25.22 8.00
N ASP A 131 -2.90 -24.65 7.01
CA ASP A 131 -1.46 -24.77 6.74
C ASP A 131 -0.58 -23.89 7.65
N GLY A 132 -1.21 -23.04 8.48
CA GLY A 132 -0.51 -22.09 9.35
C GLY A 132 -0.07 -20.80 8.66
N ASP A 133 -0.39 -20.62 7.39
CA ASP A 133 -0.15 -19.37 6.69
C ASP A 133 -1.07 -18.26 7.23
N THR A 134 -0.48 -17.12 7.57
CA THR A 134 -1.19 -16.01 8.17
C THR A 134 -1.37 -14.87 7.18
N ARG A 135 -2.56 -14.29 7.17
CA ARG A 135 -2.85 -13.09 6.39
C ARG A 135 -3.32 -11.98 7.31
N GLU A 136 -2.76 -10.82 7.12
CA GLU A 136 -3.19 -9.59 7.78
C GLU A 136 -3.65 -8.60 6.72
N THR A 137 -4.84 -8.04 6.92
CA THR A 137 -5.40 -7.01 6.04
C THR A 137 -5.50 -5.71 6.84
N VAL A 138 -4.87 -4.66 6.35
CA VAL A 138 -4.83 -3.34 7.00
C VAL A 138 -5.43 -2.30 6.08
N SER A 139 -6.39 -1.53 6.58
CA SER A 139 -7.01 -0.42 5.86
C SER A 139 -6.59 0.91 6.45
N ILE A 140 -6.25 1.85 5.60
CA ILE A 140 -5.80 3.19 5.95
C ILE A 140 -6.75 4.21 5.33
N ALA A 141 -7.47 4.94 6.18
CA ALA A 141 -8.25 6.11 5.79
C ALA A 141 -7.35 7.35 5.78
N PHE A 142 -7.63 8.30 4.91
CA PHE A 142 -6.77 9.46 4.71
C PHE A 142 -7.57 10.70 4.33
N THR A 143 -6.95 11.86 4.48
CA THR A 143 -7.51 13.14 4.03
C THR A 143 -6.71 13.77 2.90
N GLN A 144 -5.45 13.40 2.73
CA GLN A 144 -4.60 13.88 1.64
C GLN A 144 -3.93 12.71 0.94
N VAL A 145 -3.87 12.78 -0.37
CA VAL A 145 -3.23 11.76 -1.21
C VAL A 145 -2.40 12.40 -2.31
N GLU A 146 -1.25 11.79 -2.54
CA GLU A 146 -0.37 12.06 -3.69
C GLU A 146 -0.02 10.75 -4.36
N VAL A 147 -0.23 10.68 -5.67
CA VAL A 147 0.14 9.52 -6.48
C VAL A 147 1.20 9.96 -7.48
N GLU A 148 2.31 9.26 -7.52
CA GLU A 148 3.40 9.51 -8.46
C GLU A 148 3.67 8.26 -9.29
N TYR A 149 3.74 8.44 -10.59
CA TYR A 149 4.20 7.42 -11.53
C TYR A 149 5.48 7.89 -12.21
N ARG A 150 6.51 7.04 -12.19
CA ARG A 150 7.81 7.29 -12.81
C ARG A 150 8.00 6.38 -14.01
N LEU A 151 8.13 6.98 -15.18
CA LEU A 151 8.46 6.25 -16.41
C LEU A 151 9.87 5.67 -16.31
N GLN A 152 10.00 4.42 -16.71
CA GLN A 152 11.31 3.83 -16.91
C GLN A 152 11.82 4.20 -18.31
N GLN A 153 13.01 4.77 -18.40
CA GLN A 153 13.66 4.99 -19.70
C GLN A 153 14.23 3.67 -20.22
N LYS A 154 14.17 3.49 -21.55
CA LYS A 154 14.75 2.32 -22.25
C LYS A 154 16.26 2.17 -22.03
N THR A 155 16.93 3.22 -21.56
CA THR A 155 18.38 3.29 -21.31
C THR A 155 18.76 3.14 -19.84
N GLY A 156 17.80 2.79 -18.93
CA GLY A 156 18.06 2.56 -17.52
C GLY A 156 18.15 3.81 -16.63
N GLY A 157 17.78 4.99 -17.12
CA GLY A 157 17.71 6.22 -16.34
C GLY A 157 16.30 6.49 -15.78
N ARG A 158 16.19 7.45 -14.84
CA ARG A 158 14.90 7.98 -14.40
C ARG A 158 14.20 8.70 -15.55
N GLY A 159 13.02 8.23 -15.93
CA GLY A 159 12.14 8.91 -16.86
C GLY A 159 11.36 10.05 -16.20
N ALA A 160 10.54 10.74 -17.00
CA ALA A 160 9.62 11.75 -16.52
C ALA A 160 8.64 11.14 -15.50
N SER A 161 8.28 11.90 -14.46
CA SER A 161 7.24 11.53 -13.52
C SER A 161 5.95 12.31 -13.79
N THR A 162 4.83 11.67 -13.52
CA THR A 162 3.51 12.30 -13.48
C THR A 162 2.96 12.21 -12.07
N THR A 163 2.30 13.25 -11.59
CA THR A 163 1.82 13.35 -10.22
C THR A 163 0.36 13.78 -10.18
N PHE A 164 -0.40 13.14 -9.31
CA PHE A 164 -1.77 13.52 -8.94
C PHE A 164 -1.81 13.82 -7.45
N THR A 165 -2.45 14.91 -7.06
CA THR A 165 -2.67 15.28 -5.66
C THR A 165 -4.12 15.64 -5.40
N ASP A 166 -4.62 15.27 -4.23
CA ASP A 166 -5.98 15.63 -3.81
C ASP A 166 -6.05 15.76 -2.29
N SER A 167 -6.92 16.64 -1.84
CA SER A 167 -7.25 16.81 -0.42
C SER A 167 -8.75 16.68 -0.24
N LEU A 168 -9.16 15.85 0.71
CA LEU A 168 -10.57 15.65 1.04
C LEU A 168 -10.96 16.59 2.18
N PRO A 169 -12.17 17.18 2.16
CA PRO A 169 -12.64 17.97 3.28
C PRO A 169 -12.76 17.08 4.52
N SER A 170 -12.28 17.57 5.66
CA SER A 170 -12.51 16.94 6.95
C SER A 170 -14.00 16.87 7.19
N ARG A 171 -14.54 15.68 7.42
CA ARG A 171 -15.89 15.56 7.98
C ARG A 171 -15.77 15.87 9.47
N GLU A 172 -16.30 17.01 9.88
CA GLU A 172 -16.56 17.31 11.30
C GLU A 172 -17.62 16.36 11.84
#